data_d3a0e5eb3644f94ea706386adac3a620
#
_entry.id   d3a0e5eb3644f94ea706386adac3a620
#
_cell.length_a   1.000
_cell.length_b   1.000
_cell.length_c   1.000
_cell.angle_alpha   90.00
_cell.angle_beta   90.00
_cell.angle_gamma   90.00
#
_symmetry.space_group_name_H-M   'P 1'
#
loop_
_entity.id
_entity.type
_entity.pdbx_description
1 polymer ?
#
loop_
_entity_poly.entity_id
_entity_poly.type
_entity_poly.pdbx_seq_one_letter_code
_entity_poly.pdbx_strand_id
1 'polypeptide(L)'
;MTVHPPLALEAPPERLPGEPDRTRASGPTLYARLVLHALATALTGAVTAPLWPIFLASVLVWGWPPTAPAPAQIVRYLRLAVTATPPAPGLPVGVRAWIVVSVLKRAFTAPVFGLAWQLDELLYGRALDETPVVAPLFEVSAARSGSTQLARYLEEDPRLVAPSFLQASFPYLWLWRLAPATVGRFVTAEQVRHAIASRLPPEFLQRHEGDPFRTDTFEASLFMMHLNHLSPSLGPDVMIEDFSFAVIAPHNRQLWERTFVDLLDRVGRKTLRYAGPLPDGSPRRLFVKGHFLGACDAVAARFPDARFLAMARDPVARLQSAVNYIRANPIETSLGAPPWGWLGAALAENEASYCEVEQAWFSRADGPRRCVVRFADYVRDLEGTMRVVYRACFDEDAPPPTVPKTHPPRERTNYLLNRPLHLLGVDEAALSSRVRAYHEWCGA
;
A
#
# COMPACT_ATOMS: atom_id res chain seq x y z
N MET A 1 29.33 10.84 -6.71
CA MET A 1 28.54 10.08 -5.71
C MET A 1 29.16 10.35 -4.35
N THR A 2 28.45 11.05 -3.49
CA THR A 2 28.86 11.25 -2.10
C THR A 2 28.71 9.92 -1.38
N VAL A 3 29.80 9.35 -0.89
CA VAL A 3 29.74 8.13 -0.08
C VAL A 3 29.20 8.54 1.30
N HIS A 4 27.96 8.23 1.56
CA HIS A 4 27.37 8.44 2.89
C HIS A 4 27.82 7.32 3.85
N PRO A 5 28.01 7.61 5.14
CA PRO A 5 28.27 6.56 6.13
C PRO A 5 27.07 5.60 6.22
N PRO A 6 27.30 4.32 6.53
CA PRO A 6 26.24 3.36 6.67
C PRO A 6 25.28 3.76 7.82
N LEU A 7 23.98 3.60 7.61
CA LEU A 7 22.95 3.88 8.62
C LEU A 7 22.74 2.71 9.59
N ALA A 8 23.58 1.67 9.49
CA ALA A 8 23.51 0.48 10.33
C ALA A 8 24.42 0.61 11.56
N LEU A 9 23.88 0.28 12.73
CA LEU A 9 24.66 -0.07 13.93
C LEU A 9 25.08 -1.54 13.89
N GLU A 10 25.98 -1.94 14.81
CA GLU A 10 26.22 -3.36 15.08
C GLU A 10 24.89 -4.08 15.31
N ALA A 11 24.74 -5.28 14.74
CA ALA A 11 23.48 -6.00 14.69
C ALA A 11 22.84 -6.11 16.11
N PRO A 12 21.62 -5.55 16.30
CA PRO A 12 20.92 -5.71 17.55
C PRO A 12 20.53 -7.18 17.76
N PRO A 13 20.22 -7.60 19.01
CA PRO A 13 19.79 -8.95 19.26
C PRO A 13 18.58 -9.31 18.40
N GLU A 14 18.56 -10.51 17.84
CA GLU A 14 17.48 -11.00 16.96
C GLU A 14 16.10 -10.88 17.61
N ARG A 15 16.05 -10.87 18.93
CA ARG A 15 14.83 -10.75 19.73
C ARG A 15 15.01 -9.74 20.84
N LEU A 16 14.14 -8.76 20.88
CA LEU A 16 14.12 -7.79 21.96
C LEU A 16 13.38 -8.36 23.19
N PRO A 17 13.84 -8.05 24.42
CA PRO A 17 13.19 -8.51 25.64
C PRO A 17 11.68 -8.16 25.64
N GLY A 18 10.85 -9.15 26.00
CA GLY A 18 9.40 -8.98 26.09
C GLY A 18 8.64 -9.06 24.76
N GLU A 19 9.32 -9.29 23.64
CA GLU A 19 8.64 -9.55 22.37
C GLU A 19 8.14 -11.00 22.28
N PRO A 20 6.90 -11.19 21.80
CA PRO A 20 6.38 -12.52 21.55
C PRO A 20 7.20 -13.22 20.47
N ASP A 21 7.43 -14.52 20.60
CA ASP A 21 8.11 -15.32 19.59
C ASP A 21 7.21 -15.56 18.38
N ARG A 22 7.18 -14.60 17.47
CA ARG A 22 6.45 -14.69 16.20
C ARG A 22 7.31 -15.23 15.05
N THR A 23 8.61 -15.41 15.29
CA THR A 23 9.58 -15.69 14.24
C THR A 23 9.70 -17.17 13.90
N ARG A 24 9.10 -18.05 14.72
CA ARG A 24 9.14 -19.49 14.49
C ARG A 24 7.75 -20.09 14.64
N ALA A 25 7.05 -20.27 13.54
CA ALA A 25 6.22 -21.45 13.48
C ALA A 25 7.14 -22.64 13.78
N SER A 26 6.91 -23.38 14.88
CA SER A 26 7.68 -24.59 15.18
C SER A 26 7.69 -25.48 13.94
N GLY A 27 8.80 -26.15 13.64
CA GLY A 27 8.95 -26.95 12.41
C GLY A 27 7.72 -27.79 12.04
N PRO A 28 7.13 -28.59 12.99
CA PRO A 28 5.92 -29.38 12.70
C PRO A 28 4.72 -28.55 12.28
N THR A 29 4.49 -27.39 12.91
CA THR A 29 3.36 -26.50 12.58
C THR A 29 3.54 -25.84 11.22
N LEU A 30 4.75 -25.44 10.85
CA LEU A 30 5.03 -24.89 9.52
C LEU A 30 4.79 -25.95 8.43
N TYR A 31 5.27 -27.17 8.63
CA TYR A 31 5.08 -28.26 7.66
C TYR A 31 3.61 -28.66 7.53
N ALA A 32 2.85 -28.75 8.62
CA ALA A 32 1.43 -29.03 8.55
C ALA A 32 0.67 -27.93 7.77
N ARG A 33 0.97 -26.65 8.05
CA ARG A 33 0.42 -25.53 7.28
C ARG A 33 0.83 -25.55 5.82
N LEU A 34 2.08 -25.89 5.52
CA LEU A 34 2.59 -26.01 4.14
C LEU A 34 1.85 -27.11 3.38
N VAL A 35 1.64 -28.28 3.99
CA VAL A 35 0.87 -29.37 3.38
C VAL A 35 -0.55 -28.92 3.06
N LEU A 36 -1.25 -28.31 4.02
CA LEU A 36 -2.60 -27.79 3.80
C LEU A 36 -2.63 -26.71 2.71
N HIS A 37 -1.63 -25.83 2.70
CA HIS A 37 -1.50 -24.80 1.67
C HIS A 37 -1.25 -25.39 0.29
N ALA A 38 -0.40 -26.41 0.19
CA ALA A 38 -0.12 -27.14 -1.06
C ALA A 38 -1.35 -27.87 -1.57
N LEU A 39 -2.08 -28.58 -0.70
CA LEU A 39 -3.34 -29.25 -1.06
C LEU A 39 -4.40 -28.24 -1.54
N ALA A 40 -4.57 -27.13 -0.82
CA ALA A 40 -5.49 -26.07 -1.25
C ALA A 40 -5.08 -25.45 -2.58
N THR A 41 -3.77 -25.32 -2.84
CA THR A 41 -3.24 -24.81 -4.10
C THR A 41 -3.48 -25.79 -5.25
N ALA A 42 -3.24 -27.09 -5.02
CA ALA A 42 -3.52 -28.13 -6.02
C ALA A 42 -5.01 -28.19 -6.36
N LEU A 43 -5.88 -28.14 -5.36
CA LEU A 43 -7.34 -28.09 -5.56
C LEU A 43 -7.73 -26.81 -6.34
N THR A 44 -7.17 -25.66 -5.99
CA THR A 44 -7.39 -24.41 -6.73
C THR A 44 -6.99 -24.58 -8.19
N GLY A 45 -5.81 -25.15 -8.47
CA GLY A 45 -5.35 -25.43 -9.83
C GLY A 45 -6.32 -26.34 -10.62
N ALA A 46 -6.78 -27.42 -10.00
CA ALA A 46 -7.75 -28.33 -10.61
C ALA A 46 -9.09 -27.63 -10.95
N VAL A 47 -9.62 -26.85 -10.01
CA VAL A 47 -10.89 -26.11 -10.17
C VAL A 47 -10.77 -25.01 -11.24
N THR A 48 -9.63 -24.33 -11.32
CA THR A 48 -9.43 -23.21 -12.25
C THR A 48 -8.90 -23.64 -13.62
N ALA A 49 -8.41 -24.88 -13.77
CA ALA A 49 -7.87 -25.39 -15.03
C ALA A 49 -8.81 -25.19 -16.23
N PRO A 50 -10.13 -25.44 -16.14
CA PRO A 50 -11.06 -25.21 -17.26
C PRO A 50 -11.21 -23.74 -17.66
N LEU A 51 -10.85 -22.80 -16.79
CA LEU A 51 -10.95 -21.36 -17.06
C LEU A 51 -9.78 -20.82 -17.89
N TRP A 52 -8.65 -21.56 -17.94
CA TRP A 52 -7.45 -21.08 -18.63
C TRP A 52 -7.65 -20.87 -20.15
N PRO A 53 -8.28 -21.78 -20.91
CA PRO A 53 -8.55 -21.52 -22.33
C PRO A 53 -9.40 -20.28 -22.57
N ILE A 54 -10.45 -20.09 -21.74
CA ILE A 54 -11.33 -18.92 -21.81
C ILE A 54 -10.55 -17.66 -21.47
N PHE A 55 -9.75 -17.69 -20.42
CA PHE A 55 -8.92 -16.56 -19.99
C PHE A 55 -7.91 -16.18 -21.08
N LEU A 56 -7.19 -17.14 -21.65
CA LEU A 56 -6.21 -16.86 -22.70
C LEU A 56 -6.89 -16.32 -23.99
N ALA A 57 -8.04 -16.85 -24.35
CA ALA A 57 -8.82 -16.29 -25.45
C ALA A 57 -9.26 -14.83 -25.18
N SER A 58 -9.68 -14.55 -23.96
CA SER A 58 -10.06 -13.19 -23.55
C SER A 58 -8.88 -12.21 -23.50
N VAL A 59 -7.68 -12.68 -23.16
CA VAL A 59 -6.45 -11.87 -23.23
C VAL A 59 -6.13 -11.44 -24.66
N LEU A 60 -6.46 -12.23 -25.66
CA LEU A 60 -6.30 -11.84 -27.07
C LEU A 60 -7.21 -10.67 -27.48
N VAL A 61 -8.34 -10.51 -26.78
CA VAL A 61 -9.33 -9.43 -27.08
C VAL A 61 -9.04 -8.17 -26.23
N TRP A 62 -8.82 -8.33 -24.93
CA TRP A 62 -8.73 -7.21 -23.99
C TRP A 62 -7.32 -6.97 -23.40
N GLY A 63 -6.34 -7.79 -23.77
CA GLY A 63 -5.01 -7.75 -23.17
C GLY A 63 -4.93 -8.40 -21.80
N TRP A 64 -3.72 -8.39 -21.23
CA TRP A 64 -3.47 -8.95 -19.90
C TRP A 64 -4.06 -8.04 -18.81
N PRO A 65 -4.97 -8.55 -17.96
CA PRO A 65 -5.65 -7.71 -16.97
C PRO A 65 -4.72 -7.33 -15.82
N PRO A 66 -4.84 -6.10 -15.27
CA PRO A 66 -3.98 -5.63 -14.17
C PRO A 66 -4.21 -6.36 -12.86
N THR A 67 -5.28 -7.14 -12.73
CA THR A 67 -5.60 -7.95 -11.55
C THR A 67 -4.96 -9.34 -11.57
N ALA A 68 -4.35 -9.75 -12.68
CA ALA A 68 -3.60 -10.99 -12.79
C ALA A 68 -2.09 -10.72 -12.73
N PRO A 69 -1.30 -11.52 -11.96
CA PRO A 69 0.14 -11.32 -11.89
C PRO A 69 0.76 -11.50 -13.27
N ALA A 70 1.61 -10.57 -13.66
CA ALA A 70 2.33 -10.69 -14.93
C ALA A 70 3.19 -11.96 -14.94
N PRO A 71 3.27 -12.71 -16.07
CA PRO A 71 4.08 -13.92 -16.15
C PRO A 71 5.53 -13.71 -15.72
N ALA A 72 6.12 -12.56 -16.03
CA ALA A 72 7.47 -12.19 -15.59
C ALA A 72 7.61 -12.14 -14.06
N GLN A 73 6.60 -11.65 -13.35
CA GLN A 73 6.59 -11.63 -11.88
C GLN A 73 6.51 -13.04 -11.30
N ILE A 74 5.69 -13.92 -11.87
CA ILE A 74 5.62 -15.32 -11.47
C ILE A 74 6.99 -15.97 -11.60
N VAL A 75 7.63 -15.83 -12.74
CA VAL A 75 8.98 -16.41 -13.02
C VAL A 75 10.01 -15.81 -12.06
N ARG A 76 9.98 -14.50 -11.84
CA ARG A 76 10.89 -13.81 -10.90
C ARG A 76 10.78 -14.39 -9.48
N TYR A 77 9.58 -14.49 -8.93
CA TYR A 77 9.39 -14.99 -7.57
C TYR A 77 9.69 -16.48 -7.42
N LEU A 78 9.41 -17.31 -8.43
CA LEU A 78 9.85 -18.70 -8.43
C LEU A 78 11.37 -18.81 -8.43
N ARG A 79 12.05 -17.98 -9.23
CA ARG A 79 13.52 -17.91 -9.24
C ARG A 79 14.05 -17.47 -7.88
N LEU A 80 13.54 -16.37 -7.32
CA LEU A 80 13.95 -15.85 -6.02
C LEU A 80 13.72 -16.87 -4.89
N ALA A 81 12.62 -17.60 -4.89
CA ALA A 81 12.37 -18.65 -3.92
C ALA A 81 13.47 -19.72 -3.88
N VAL A 82 14.14 -19.98 -5.01
CA VAL A 82 15.23 -20.94 -5.10
C VAL A 82 16.59 -20.30 -4.85
N THR A 83 16.82 -19.09 -5.42
CA THR A 83 18.15 -18.47 -5.49
C THR A 83 18.42 -17.41 -4.43
N ALA A 84 17.39 -16.86 -3.77
CA ALA A 84 17.61 -15.84 -2.77
C ALA A 84 18.46 -16.37 -1.60
N THR A 85 19.52 -15.64 -1.30
CA THR A 85 20.43 -15.91 -0.20
C THR A 85 20.42 -14.71 0.75
N PRO A 86 19.38 -14.60 1.61
CA PRO A 86 19.37 -13.53 2.60
C PRO A 86 20.59 -13.67 3.52
N PRO A 87 21.00 -12.56 4.20
CA PRO A 87 22.04 -12.62 5.23
C PRO A 87 21.74 -13.73 6.23
N ALA A 88 22.76 -14.31 6.82
CA ALA A 88 22.62 -15.43 7.77
C ALA A 88 21.57 -15.14 8.88
N PRO A 89 20.75 -16.14 9.29
CA PRO A 89 20.70 -17.48 8.72
C PRO A 89 19.98 -17.50 7.37
N GLY A 90 20.46 -18.29 6.44
CA GLY A 90 19.86 -18.44 5.10
C GLY A 90 18.38 -18.82 5.16
N LEU A 91 17.67 -18.62 4.07
CA LEU A 91 16.23 -18.85 3.98
C LEU A 91 15.90 -20.35 4.19
N PRO A 92 15.12 -20.73 5.22
CA PRO A 92 14.77 -22.12 5.49
C PRO A 92 14.02 -22.76 4.32
N VAL A 93 14.25 -24.07 4.10
CA VAL A 93 13.60 -24.82 3.00
C VAL A 93 12.07 -24.73 3.09
N GLY A 94 11.50 -24.78 4.29
CA GLY A 94 10.04 -24.64 4.49
C GLY A 94 9.50 -23.29 4.03
N VAL A 95 10.25 -22.21 4.23
CA VAL A 95 9.88 -20.86 3.77
C VAL A 95 9.96 -20.78 2.25
N ARG A 96 11.01 -21.34 1.63
CA ARG A 96 11.14 -21.42 0.17
C ARG A 96 9.96 -22.18 -0.46
N ALA A 97 9.62 -23.34 0.11
CA ALA A 97 8.48 -24.13 -0.33
C ALA A 97 7.15 -23.35 -0.17
N TRP A 98 6.98 -22.63 0.94
CA TRP A 98 5.79 -21.78 1.14
C TRP A 98 5.66 -20.71 0.06
N ILE A 99 6.76 -20.01 -0.26
CA ILE A 99 6.78 -19.00 -1.31
C ILE A 99 6.40 -19.61 -2.66
N VAL A 100 7.02 -20.75 -3.03
CA VAL A 100 6.69 -21.47 -4.29
C VAL A 100 5.20 -21.80 -4.35
N VAL A 101 4.65 -22.39 -3.28
CA VAL A 101 3.21 -22.75 -3.23
C VAL A 101 2.33 -21.52 -3.34
N SER A 102 2.71 -20.40 -2.69
CA SER A 102 1.96 -19.13 -2.75
C SER A 102 1.99 -18.54 -4.17
N VAL A 103 3.12 -18.58 -4.84
CA VAL A 103 3.26 -18.14 -6.24
C VAL A 103 2.39 -18.99 -7.17
N LEU A 104 2.45 -20.33 -7.03
CA LEU A 104 1.62 -21.24 -7.82
C LEU A 104 0.12 -21.02 -7.57
N LYS A 105 -0.29 -20.83 -6.30
CA LYS A 105 -1.66 -20.51 -5.97
C LYS A 105 -2.12 -19.24 -6.67
N ARG A 106 -1.30 -18.19 -6.65
CA ARG A 106 -1.64 -16.93 -7.31
C ARG A 106 -1.67 -17.08 -8.84
N ALA A 107 -0.75 -17.87 -9.42
CA ALA A 107 -0.80 -18.22 -10.83
C ALA A 107 -2.11 -18.94 -11.17
N PHE A 108 -2.49 -19.98 -10.43
CA PHE A 108 -3.70 -20.75 -10.68
C PHE A 108 -4.99 -19.92 -10.52
N THR A 109 -5.00 -18.91 -9.65
CA THR A 109 -6.14 -17.99 -9.52
C THR A 109 -6.17 -16.86 -10.55
N ALA A 110 -5.12 -16.68 -11.35
CA ALA A 110 -5.06 -15.62 -12.36
C ALA A 110 -6.27 -15.61 -13.33
N PRO A 111 -6.76 -16.77 -13.86
CA PRO A 111 -7.96 -16.76 -14.70
C PRO A 111 -9.21 -16.23 -14.00
N VAL A 112 -9.38 -16.55 -12.72
CA VAL A 112 -10.56 -16.11 -11.95
C VAL A 112 -10.57 -14.58 -11.83
N PHE A 113 -9.46 -13.99 -11.38
CA PHE A 113 -9.35 -12.55 -11.20
C PHE A 113 -9.30 -11.81 -12.53
N GLY A 114 -8.64 -12.40 -13.53
CA GLY A 114 -8.58 -11.83 -14.88
C GLY A 114 -9.94 -11.81 -15.58
N LEU A 115 -10.66 -12.93 -15.59
CA LEU A 115 -12.00 -13.01 -16.15
C LEU A 115 -13.01 -12.12 -15.40
N ALA A 116 -12.89 -12.01 -14.08
CA ALA A 116 -13.71 -11.10 -13.30
C ALA A 116 -13.48 -9.62 -13.71
N TRP A 117 -12.23 -9.24 -14.01
CA TRP A 117 -11.92 -7.92 -14.55
C TRP A 117 -12.48 -7.71 -15.96
N GLN A 118 -12.29 -8.68 -16.83
CA GLN A 118 -12.76 -8.61 -18.21
C GLN A 118 -14.29 -8.64 -18.32
N LEU A 119 -14.98 -9.23 -17.34
CA LEU A 119 -16.43 -9.14 -17.24
C LEU A 119 -16.88 -7.67 -17.03
N ASP A 120 -16.16 -6.86 -16.27
CA ASP A 120 -16.44 -5.43 -16.19
C ASP A 120 -16.21 -4.72 -17.53
N GLU A 121 -15.15 -5.10 -18.26
CA GLU A 121 -14.90 -4.52 -19.59
C GLU A 121 -16.02 -4.88 -20.56
N LEU A 122 -16.52 -6.10 -20.51
CA LEU A 122 -17.65 -6.54 -21.32
C LEU A 122 -18.95 -5.80 -20.95
N LEU A 123 -19.24 -5.68 -19.65
CA LEU A 123 -20.51 -5.11 -19.17
C LEU A 123 -20.53 -3.58 -19.14
N TYR A 124 -19.40 -2.96 -18.86
CA TYR A 124 -19.32 -1.53 -18.54
C TYR A 124 -18.23 -0.79 -19.30
N GLY A 125 -17.42 -1.45 -20.13
CA GLY A 125 -16.23 -0.88 -20.76
C GLY A 125 -16.50 0.48 -21.40
N ARG A 126 -17.48 0.57 -22.31
CA ARG A 126 -17.88 1.83 -22.93
C ARG A 126 -18.31 2.90 -21.91
N ALA A 127 -19.15 2.54 -20.93
CA ALA A 127 -19.61 3.48 -19.91
C ALA A 127 -18.49 3.96 -18.99
N LEU A 128 -17.46 3.13 -18.76
CA LEU A 128 -16.27 3.50 -18.02
C LEU A 128 -15.38 4.44 -18.84
N ASP A 129 -15.23 4.21 -20.15
CA ASP A 129 -14.49 5.10 -21.05
C ASP A 129 -15.13 6.50 -21.12
N GLU A 130 -16.45 6.56 -21.10
CA GLU A 130 -17.24 7.80 -21.08
C GLU A 130 -17.28 8.48 -19.69
N THR A 131 -16.81 7.81 -18.61
CA THR A 131 -16.79 8.40 -17.26
C THR A 131 -15.55 9.29 -17.09
N PRO A 132 -15.71 10.63 -17.03
CA PRO A 132 -14.57 11.53 -16.90
C PRO A 132 -13.95 11.45 -15.49
N VAL A 133 -12.63 11.49 -15.44
CA VAL A 133 -11.88 11.71 -14.20
C VAL A 133 -11.30 13.12 -14.27
N VAL A 134 -11.94 14.06 -13.55
CA VAL A 134 -11.59 15.48 -13.63
C VAL A 134 -10.89 15.91 -12.35
N ALA A 135 -9.72 16.51 -12.51
CA ALA A 135 -8.88 17.06 -11.43
C ALA A 135 -8.80 16.14 -10.21
N PRO A 136 -8.42 14.84 -10.36
CA PRO A 136 -8.38 13.91 -9.26
C PRO A 136 -7.37 14.38 -8.19
N LEU A 137 -7.66 14.07 -6.92
CA LEU A 137 -6.78 14.35 -5.80
C LEU A 137 -6.04 13.07 -5.40
N PHE A 138 -4.71 13.11 -5.48
CA PHE A 138 -3.84 12.03 -5.04
C PHE A 138 -3.08 12.44 -3.78
N GLU A 139 -3.34 11.75 -2.67
CA GLU A 139 -2.58 11.89 -1.44
C GLU A 139 -1.46 10.84 -1.48
N VAL A 140 -0.20 11.31 -1.59
CA VAL A 140 0.98 10.47 -1.88
C VAL A 140 2.07 10.59 -0.81
N SER A 141 1.67 10.86 0.42
CA SER A 141 2.59 10.96 1.55
C SER A 141 3.37 9.67 1.78
N ALA A 142 4.55 9.82 2.37
CA ALA A 142 5.27 8.67 2.91
C ALA A 142 4.43 7.91 3.96
N ALA A 143 4.68 6.61 4.06
CA ALA A 143 4.06 5.80 5.10
C ALA A 143 4.36 6.39 6.50
N ARG A 144 3.39 6.32 7.40
CA ARG A 144 3.50 6.82 8.79
C ARG A 144 3.62 8.35 8.93
N SER A 145 3.33 9.13 7.91
CA SER A 145 3.30 10.60 7.98
C SER A 145 2.03 11.17 8.66
N GLY A 146 0.99 10.36 8.90
CA GLY A 146 -0.32 10.81 9.40
C GLY A 146 -1.40 10.91 8.30
N SER A 147 -1.06 10.54 7.09
CA SER A 147 -1.91 10.59 5.89
C SER A 147 -3.26 9.88 6.04
N THR A 148 -3.33 8.78 6.80
CA THR A 148 -4.59 8.07 7.03
C THR A 148 -5.62 8.96 7.73
N GLN A 149 -5.22 9.72 8.76
CA GLN A 149 -6.14 10.62 9.44
C GLN A 149 -6.55 11.82 8.55
N LEU A 150 -5.62 12.35 7.75
CA LEU A 150 -5.92 13.39 6.77
C LEU A 150 -6.93 12.88 5.73
N ALA A 151 -6.73 11.65 5.24
CA ALA A 151 -7.67 11.02 4.31
C ALA A 151 -9.08 10.87 4.93
N ARG A 152 -9.18 10.54 6.22
CA ARG A 152 -10.48 10.46 6.92
C ARG A 152 -11.24 11.79 6.91
N TYR A 153 -10.53 12.91 7.06
CA TYR A 153 -11.16 14.22 6.98
C TYR A 153 -11.56 14.59 5.54
N LEU A 154 -10.75 14.21 4.56
CA LEU A 154 -11.10 14.44 3.15
C LEU A 154 -12.29 13.56 2.70
N GLU A 155 -12.46 12.36 3.26
CA GLU A 155 -13.64 11.51 2.99
C GLU A 155 -14.96 12.13 3.49
N GLU A 156 -14.92 13.09 4.41
CA GLU A 156 -16.11 13.81 4.88
C GLU A 156 -16.58 14.89 3.89
N ASP A 157 -15.80 15.21 2.86
CA ASP A 157 -16.26 16.07 1.78
C ASP A 157 -17.10 15.25 0.78
N PRO A 158 -18.41 15.52 0.66
CA PRO A 158 -19.29 14.74 -0.21
C PRO A 158 -18.94 14.83 -1.69
N ARG A 159 -18.15 15.84 -2.09
CA ARG A 159 -17.69 16.00 -3.47
C ARG A 159 -16.54 15.06 -3.83
N LEU A 160 -15.86 14.50 -2.81
CA LEU A 160 -14.82 13.51 -3.00
C LEU A 160 -15.42 12.11 -2.93
N VAL A 161 -14.86 11.21 -3.72
CA VAL A 161 -15.11 9.78 -3.62
C VAL A 161 -13.83 9.01 -3.75
N ALA A 162 -13.60 8.08 -2.84
CA ALA A 162 -12.43 7.24 -2.80
C ALA A 162 -12.82 5.76 -2.91
N PRO A 163 -12.02 4.92 -3.58
CA PRO A 163 -12.19 3.48 -3.47
C PRO A 163 -11.87 3.05 -2.04
N SER A 164 -12.73 2.24 -1.43
CA SER A 164 -12.37 1.58 -0.17
C SER A 164 -11.26 0.55 -0.41
N PHE A 165 -10.57 0.13 0.69
CA PHE A 165 -9.56 -0.91 0.59
C PHE A 165 -10.12 -2.21 -0.03
N LEU A 166 -11.36 -2.56 0.33
CA LEU A 166 -12.05 -3.72 -0.25
C LEU A 166 -12.29 -3.55 -1.76
N GLN A 167 -12.71 -2.37 -2.19
CA GLN A 167 -12.93 -2.07 -3.59
C GLN A 167 -11.62 -2.08 -4.39
N ALA A 168 -10.54 -1.54 -3.84
CA ALA A 168 -9.22 -1.60 -4.46
C ALA A 168 -8.69 -3.04 -4.55
N SER A 169 -8.95 -3.87 -3.52
CA SER A 169 -8.53 -5.28 -3.48
C SER A 169 -9.36 -6.20 -4.39
N PHE A 170 -10.63 -5.86 -4.61
CA PHE A 170 -11.55 -6.56 -5.51
C PHE A 170 -12.17 -5.56 -6.49
N PRO A 171 -11.41 -5.09 -7.48
CA PRO A 171 -11.78 -3.96 -8.31
C PRO A 171 -12.77 -4.35 -9.44
N TYR A 172 -13.88 -4.95 -9.05
CA TYR A 172 -14.90 -5.45 -9.97
C TYR A 172 -16.22 -4.74 -9.73
N LEU A 173 -16.61 -3.84 -10.64
CA LEU A 173 -17.84 -3.03 -10.53
C LEU A 173 -19.11 -3.89 -10.48
N TRP A 174 -19.14 -4.97 -11.25
CA TRP A 174 -20.26 -5.92 -11.19
C TRP A 174 -20.41 -6.53 -9.79
N LEU A 175 -19.30 -6.86 -9.13
CA LEU A 175 -19.30 -7.40 -7.78
C LEU A 175 -19.75 -6.34 -6.76
N TRP A 176 -19.28 -5.09 -6.88
CA TRP A 176 -19.70 -4.01 -5.98
C TRP A 176 -21.21 -3.76 -6.03
N ARG A 177 -21.81 -3.90 -7.22
CA ARG A 177 -23.26 -3.77 -7.41
C ARG A 177 -24.05 -4.97 -6.93
N LEU A 178 -23.50 -6.17 -7.10
CA LEU A 178 -24.17 -7.42 -6.74
C LEU A 178 -24.05 -7.74 -5.25
N ALA A 179 -22.91 -7.47 -4.63
CA ALA A 179 -22.61 -7.87 -3.26
C ALA A 179 -23.63 -7.34 -2.23
N PRO A 180 -24.08 -6.08 -2.25
CA PRO A 180 -25.10 -5.59 -1.32
C PRO A 180 -26.43 -6.35 -1.43
N ALA A 181 -26.83 -6.71 -2.64
CA ALA A 181 -28.09 -7.42 -2.90
C ALA A 181 -28.03 -8.94 -2.61
N THR A 182 -26.84 -9.49 -2.45
CA THR A 182 -26.61 -10.93 -2.22
C THR A 182 -25.98 -11.16 -0.85
N VAL A 183 -24.67 -11.13 -0.76
CA VAL A 183 -23.91 -11.38 0.49
C VAL A 183 -24.29 -10.39 1.58
N GLY A 184 -24.50 -9.12 1.24
CA GLY A 184 -24.88 -8.07 2.19
C GLY A 184 -26.24 -8.28 2.88
N ARG A 185 -27.08 -9.20 2.38
CA ARG A 185 -28.31 -9.61 3.08
C ARG A 185 -28.04 -10.50 4.28
N PHE A 186 -26.90 -11.20 4.31
CA PHE A 186 -26.55 -12.20 5.31
C PHE A 186 -25.38 -11.78 6.18
N VAL A 187 -24.50 -10.90 5.67
CA VAL A 187 -23.27 -10.47 6.34
C VAL A 187 -23.22 -8.95 6.37
N THR A 188 -23.23 -8.37 7.57
CA THR A 188 -23.12 -6.92 7.75
C THR A 188 -21.67 -6.43 7.64
N ALA A 189 -21.49 -5.15 7.33
CA ALA A 189 -20.15 -4.53 7.31
C ALA A 189 -19.46 -4.63 8.69
N GLU A 190 -20.22 -4.53 9.78
CA GLU A 190 -19.71 -4.68 11.14
C GLU A 190 -19.18 -6.10 11.40
N GLN A 191 -19.91 -7.13 10.97
CA GLN A 191 -19.43 -8.52 11.07
C GLN A 191 -18.13 -8.74 10.29
N VAL A 192 -18.01 -8.13 9.11
CA VAL A 192 -16.75 -8.17 8.32
C VAL A 192 -15.62 -7.47 9.06
N ARG A 193 -15.85 -6.25 9.58
CA ARG A 193 -14.85 -5.53 10.39
C ARG A 193 -14.41 -6.35 11.59
N HIS A 194 -15.34 -6.89 12.34
CA HIS A 194 -15.05 -7.72 13.51
C HIS A 194 -14.25 -8.98 13.13
N ALA A 195 -14.65 -9.68 12.07
CA ALA A 195 -13.95 -10.88 11.60
C ALA A 195 -12.51 -10.60 11.14
N ILE A 196 -12.24 -9.43 10.58
CA ILE A 196 -10.89 -8.99 10.21
C ILE A 196 -10.12 -8.59 11.47
N ALA A 197 -10.67 -7.71 12.30
CA ALA A 197 -10.01 -7.21 13.50
C ALA A 197 -9.65 -8.35 14.47
N SER A 198 -10.50 -9.37 14.63
CA SER A 198 -10.23 -10.53 15.50
C SER A 198 -9.03 -11.39 15.05
N ARG A 199 -8.56 -11.22 13.80
CA ARG A 199 -7.40 -11.93 13.25
C ARG A 199 -6.13 -11.11 13.24
N LEU A 200 -6.24 -9.81 13.54
CA LEU A 200 -5.10 -8.90 13.55
C LEU A 200 -4.54 -8.77 14.97
N PRO A 201 -3.21 -8.69 15.13
CA PRO A 201 -2.61 -8.46 16.44
C PRO A 201 -3.05 -7.11 17.03
N PRO A 202 -3.22 -7.03 18.37
CA PRO A 202 -3.55 -5.76 19.03
C PRO A 202 -2.54 -4.64 18.73
N GLU A 203 -1.26 -4.96 18.63
CA GLU A 203 -0.19 -4.00 18.30
C GLU A 203 -0.35 -3.41 16.89
N PHE A 204 -0.85 -4.21 15.95
CA PHE A 204 -1.18 -3.74 14.60
C PHE A 204 -2.36 -2.77 14.65
N LEU A 205 -3.45 -3.16 15.32
CA LEU A 205 -4.67 -2.35 15.42
C LEU A 205 -4.46 -1.00 16.12
N GLN A 206 -3.51 -0.92 17.07
CA GLN A 206 -3.12 0.36 17.68
C GLN A 206 -2.48 1.34 16.67
N ARG A 207 -1.88 0.84 15.61
CA ARG A 207 -1.14 1.64 14.62
C ARG A 207 -1.89 1.82 13.32
N HIS A 208 -2.87 0.97 13.06
CA HIS A 208 -3.61 0.94 11.80
C HIS A 208 -5.06 0.57 12.05
N GLU A 209 -5.97 1.37 11.56
CA GLU A 209 -7.42 1.20 11.78
C GLU A 209 -7.96 -0.13 11.24
N GLY A 210 -7.42 -0.59 10.10
CA GLY A 210 -7.79 -1.87 9.49
C GLY A 210 -9.23 -1.95 8.99
N ASP A 211 -9.91 -0.82 8.73
CA ASP A 211 -11.27 -0.83 8.19
C ASP A 211 -11.28 -1.06 6.67
N PRO A 212 -11.76 -2.23 6.18
CA PRO A 212 -11.75 -2.55 4.77
C PRO A 212 -12.75 -1.72 3.94
N PHE A 213 -13.70 -1.05 4.58
CA PHE A 213 -14.73 -0.23 3.92
C PHE A 213 -14.33 1.25 3.81
N ARG A 214 -13.19 1.65 4.35
CA ARG A 214 -12.62 2.98 4.20
C ARG A 214 -11.45 2.97 3.20
N THR A 215 -11.11 4.16 2.68
CA THR A 215 -9.93 4.27 1.82
C THR A 215 -8.65 3.96 2.60
N ASP A 216 -7.71 3.32 1.96
CA ASP A 216 -6.38 3.05 2.50
C ASP A 216 -5.36 3.06 1.38
N THR A 217 -4.16 2.63 1.67
CA THR A 217 -3.03 2.51 0.76
C THR A 217 -3.42 1.74 -0.51
N PHE A 218 -3.62 2.46 -1.62
CA PHE A 218 -4.16 1.88 -2.87
C PHE A 218 -3.21 0.82 -3.45
N GLU A 219 -1.91 1.06 -3.41
CA GLU A 219 -0.90 0.13 -3.94
C GLU A 219 -0.78 -1.18 -3.15
N ALA A 220 -1.32 -1.27 -1.93
CA ALA A 220 -1.33 -2.53 -1.18
C ALA A 220 -2.11 -3.62 -1.91
N SER A 221 -3.17 -3.26 -2.62
CA SER A 221 -3.92 -4.19 -3.48
C SER A 221 -3.09 -4.68 -4.66
N LEU A 222 -2.31 -3.78 -5.30
CA LEU A 222 -1.38 -4.15 -6.36
C LEU A 222 -0.34 -5.15 -5.87
N PHE A 223 0.24 -4.92 -4.69
CA PHE A 223 1.24 -5.83 -4.11
C PHE A 223 0.69 -7.23 -3.87
N MET A 224 -0.54 -7.34 -3.37
CA MET A 224 -1.21 -8.63 -3.22
C MET A 224 -1.48 -9.30 -4.57
N MET A 225 -1.88 -8.53 -5.57
CA MET A 225 -2.15 -9.05 -6.92
C MET A 225 -0.89 -9.54 -7.63
N HIS A 226 0.25 -8.86 -7.44
CA HIS A 226 1.50 -9.09 -8.17
C HIS A 226 2.61 -9.73 -7.34
N LEU A 227 2.29 -10.36 -6.20
CA LEU A 227 3.21 -11.14 -5.37
C LEU A 227 4.22 -10.33 -4.53
N ASN A 228 4.26 -9.01 -4.66
CA ASN A 228 5.24 -8.17 -3.93
C ASN A 228 5.15 -8.36 -2.41
N HIS A 229 3.97 -8.74 -1.88
CA HIS A 229 3.78 -9.07 -0.46
C HIS A 229 4.63 -10.27 0.03
N LEU A 230 5.25 -11.04 -0.87
CA LEU A 230 6.16 -12.15 -0.53
C LEU A 230 7.62 -11.68 -0.34
N SER A 231 7.96 -10.49 -0.82
CA SER A 231 9.34 -9.99 -0.82
C SER A 231 9.96 -9.85 0.57
N PRO A 232 9.23 -9.45 1.66
CA PRO A 232 9.81 -9.41 3.01
C PRO A 232 10.36 -10.75 3.48
N SER A 233 9.80 -11.86 2.98
CA SER A 233 10.27 -13.21 3.31
C SER A 233 11.50 -13.66 2.51
N LEU A 234 11.88 -12.92 1.47
CA LEU A 234 12.99 -13.26 0.57
C LEU A 234 14.30 -12.54 0.94
N GLY A 235 14.22 -11.48 1.71
CA GLY A 235 15.39 -10.74 2.16
C GLY A 235 15.21 -9.21 2.04
N PRO A 236 16.13 -8.43 2.65
CA PRO A 236 16.03 -6.98 2.69
C PRO A 236 16.11 -6.33 1.32
N ASP A 237 17.07 -6.77 0.50
CA ASP A 237 17.29 -6.19 -0.82
C ASP A 237 16.04 -6.36 -1.69
N VAL A 238 15.46 -7.58 -1.70
CA VAL A 238 14.22 -7.87 -2.42
C VAL A 238 13.05 -7.06 -1.87
N MET A 239 12.96 -6.94 -0.52
CA MET A 239 11.93 -6.15 0.10
C MET A 239 12.03 -4.67 -0.28
N ILE A 240 13.23 -4.09 -0.19
CA ILE A 240 13.44 -2.68 -0.54
C ILE A 240 13.14 -2.41 -2.01
N GLU A 241 13.61 -3.27 -2.91
CA GLU A 241 13.31 -3.15 -4.34
C GLU A 241 11.82 -3.19 -4.65
N ASP A 242 11.05 -4.01 -3.94
CA ASP A 242 9.62 -4.21 -4.18
C ASP A 242 8.73 -3.22 -3.41
N PHE A 243 9.19 -2.72 -2.25
CA PHE A 243 8.47 -1.76 -1.42
C PHE A 243 9.11 -0.36 -1.40
N SER A 244 10.03 -0.06 -2.30
CA SER A 244 10.46 1.31 -2.49
C SER A 244 9.38 2.09 -3.22
N PHE A 245 8.68 2.94 -2.49
CA PHE A 245 7.61 3.78 -3.01
C PHE A 245 8.11 5.04 -3.73
N ALA A 246 9.38 5.39 -3.55
CA ALA A 246 9.99 6.57 -4.12
C ALA A 246 10.91 6.24 -5.30
N VAL A 247 11.72 5.18 -5.17
CA VAL A 247 12.69 4.76 -6.20
C VAL A 247 12.27 3.41 -6.78
N ILE A 248 11.69 3.43 -7.97
CA ILE A 248 11.21 2.21 -8.62
C ILE A 248 12.38 1.42 -9.20
N ALA A 249 12.56 0.20 -8.71
CA ALA A 249 13.55 -0.71 -9.28
C ALA A 249 13.27 -1.03 -10.76
N PRO A 250 14.30 -1.18 -11.62
CA PRO A 250 14.11 -1.37 -13.06
C PRO A 250 13.16 -2.51 -13.44
N HIS A 251 13.19 -3.62 -12.72
CA HIS A 251 12.31 -4.78 -12.97
C HIS A 251 10.86 -4.53 -12.58
N ASN A 252 10.57 -3.53 -11.73
CA ASN A 252 9.24 -3.11 -11.32
C ASN A 252 8.69 -1.93 -12.14
N ARG A 253 9.47 -1.36 -13.05
CA ARG A 253 9.06 -0.18 -13.81
C ARG A 253 7.77 -0.41 -14.59
N GLN A 254 7.64 -1.52 -15.30
CA GLN A 254 6.40 -1.85 -16.03
C GLN A 254 5.20 -2.01 -15.07
N LEU A 255 5.43 -2.59 -13.88
CA LEU A 255 4.38 -2.74 -12.87
C LEU A 255 3.88 -1.38 -12.40
N TRP A 256 4.79 -0.42 -12.10
CA TRP A 256 4.42 0.88 -11.56
C TRP A 256 3.96 1.90 -12.63
N GLU A 257 4.66 1.99 -13.75
CA GLU A 257 4.40 3.01 -14.76
C GLU A 257 3.24 2.65 -15.71
N ARG A 258 2.88 1.37 -15.81
CA ARG A 258 1.77 0.91 -16.66
C ARG A 258 0.68 0.23 -15.87
N THR A 259 0.96 -0.94 -15.30
CA THR A 259 -0.08 -1.77 -14.65
C THR A 259 -0.74 -1.03 -13.49
N PHE A 260 0.03 -0.34 -12.65
CA PHE A 260 -0.51 0.47 -11.55
C PHE A 260 -1.34 1.65 -12.06
N VAL A 261 -0.85 2.39 -13.04
CA VAL A 261 -1.55 3.56 -13.60
C VAL A 261 -2.85 3.14 -14.31
N ASP A 262 -2.83 2.05 -15.07
CA ASP A 262 -4.03 1.49 -15.70
C ASP A 262 -5.04 1.00 -14.66
N LEU A 263 -4.57 0.33 -13.60
CA LEU A 263 -5.41 -0.09 -12.47
C LEU A 263 -6.03 1.13 -11.78
N LEU A 264 -5.22 2.15 -11.48
CA LEU A 264 -5.64 3.39 -10.82
C LEU A 264 -6.72 4.13 -11.63
N ASP A 265 -6.50 4.31 -12.92
CA ASP A 265 -7.47 4.95 -13.81
C ASP A 265 -8.79 4.15 -13.87
N ARG A 266 -8.69 2.84 -14.11
CA ARG A 266 -9.88 2.02 -14.28
C ARG A 266 -10.68 1.88 -12.98
N VAL A 267 -10.01 1.68 -11.84
CA VAL A 267 -10.67 1.64 -10.53
C VAL A 267 -11.25 3.01 -10.17
N GLY A 268 -10.56 4.09 -10.49
CA GLY A 268 -11.07 5.45 -10.32
C GLY A 268 -12.40 5.66 -11.06
N ARG A 269 -12.46 5.29 -12.34
CA ARG A 269 -13.71 5.38 -13.15
C ARG A 269 -14.82 4.48 -12.59
N LYS A 270 -14.50 3.26 -12.15
CA LYS A 270 -15.46 2.36 -11.48
C LYS A 270 -15.99 2.99 -10.20
N THR A 271 -15.13 3.63 -9.41
CA THR A 271 -15.49 4.32 -8.16
C THR A 271 -16.44 5.48 -8.42
N LEU A 272 -16.12 6.35 -9.39
CA LEU A 272 -16.99 7.46 -9.81
C LEU A 272 -18.35 6.96 -10.33
N ARG A 273 -18.32 5.92 -11.14
CA ARG A 273 -19.53 5.31 -11.71
C ARG A 273 -20.42 4.64 -10.67
N TYR A 274 -19.79 4.03 -9.64
CA TYR A 274 -20.50 3.40 -8.53
C TYR A 274 -21.16 4.43 -7.61
N ALA A 275 -20.43 5.49 -7.27
CA ALA A 275 -20.92 6.54 -6.40
C ALA A 275 -22.00 7.42 -7.06
N GLY A 276 -21.93 7.59 -8.38
CA GLY A 276 -22.79 8.52 -9.12
C GLY A 276 -22.49 10.00 -8.85
N PRO A 277 -23.24 10.91 -9.48
CA PRO A 277 -23.11 12.35 -9.25
C PRO A 277 -23.60 12.76 -7.85
N LEU A 278 -23.37 14.02 -7.50
CA LEU A 278 -23.97 14.66 -6.33
C LEU A 278 -25.50 14.85 -6.54
N PRO A 279 -26.27 15.13 -5.47
CA PRO A 279 -27.72 15.35 -5.58
C PRO A 279 -28.12 16.48 -6.52
N ASP A 280 -27.26 17.48 -6.72
CA ASP A 280 -27.46 18.58 -7.67
C ASP A 280 -27.04 18.25 -9.11
N GLY A 281 -26.62 17.00 -9.36
CA GLY A 281 -26.16 16.53 -10.66
C GLY A 281 -24.69 16.81 -10.98
N SER A 282 -23.97 17.54 -10.13
CA SER A 282 -22.55 17.83 -10.34
C SER A 282 -21.68 16.58 -10.19
N PRO A 283 -20.56 16.47 -10.94
CA PRO A 283 -19.68 15.30 -10.86
C PRO A 283 -18.90 15.29 -9.54
N ARG A 284 -18.68 14.09 -9.01
CA ARG A 284 -17.72 13.89 -7.90
C ARG A 284 -16.30 13.89 -8.43
N ARG A 285 -15.36 14.24 -7.55
CA ARG A 285 -13.94 14.19 -7.83
C ARG A 285 -13.35 12.90 -7.20
N LEU A 286 -12.53 12.21 -7.96
CA LEU A 286 -11.78 11.06 -7.44
C LEU A 286 -10.75 11.49 -6.40
N PHE A 287 -10.73 10.82 -5.28
CA PHE A 287 -9.69 10.91 -4.26
C PHE A 287 -9.02 9.54 -4.08
N VAL A 288 -7.71 9.49 -4.10
CA VAL A 288 -6.95 8.25 -3.84
C VAL A 288 -5.80 8.55 -2.88
N LYS A 289 -5.69 7.74 -1.84
CA LYS A 289 -4.58 7.74 -0.90
C LYS A 289 -3.63 6.60 -1.21
N GLY A 290 -2.33 6.88 -1.16
CA GLY A 290 -1.29 5.85 -1.32
C GLY A 290 0.11 6.39 -1.03
N HIS A 291 1.13 5.54 -1.22
CA HIS A 291 2.53 5.89 -1.01
C HIS A 291 3.35 5.81 -2.31
N PHE A 292 2.71 5.95 -3.45
CA PHE A 292 3.25 5.71 -4.80
C PHE A 292 4.03 6.90 -5.40
N LEU A 293 4.84 7.57 -4.61
CA LEU A 293 5.60 8.76 -5.04
C LEU A 293 6.42 8.51 -6.31
N GLY A 294 7.08 7.35 -6.42
CA GLY A 294 7.88 7.01 -7.59
C GLY A 294 7.08 6.85 -8.89
N ALA A 295 5.75 6.64 -8.80
CA ALA A 295 4.86 6.57 -9.95
C ALA A 295 4.21 7.91 -10.29
N CYS A 296 4.43 8.98 -9.51
CA CYS A 296 3.71 10.25 -9.66
C CYS A 296 3.88 10.89 -11.04
N ASP A 297 5.05 10.78 -11.69
CA ASP A 297 5.24 11.32 -13.04
C ASP A 297 4.36 10.57 -14.06
N ALA A 298 4.24 9.26 -13.96
CA ALA A 298 3.36 8.45 -14.82
C ALA A 298 1.88 8.72 -14.52
N VAL A 299 1.52 8.90 -13.25
CA VAL A 299 0.17 9.28 -12.83
C VAL A 299 -0.18 10.69 -13.35
N ALA A 300 0.74 11.65 -13.25
CA ALA A 300 0.55 13.01 -13.76
C ALA A 300 0.42 13.04 -15.30
N ALA A 301 1.16 12.19 -16.01
CA ALA A 301 1.02 12.06 -17.47
C ALA A 301 -0.36 11.50 -17.85
N ARG A 302 -0.93 10.59 -17.04
CA ARG A 302 -2.29 10.02 -17.26
C ARG A 302 -3.40 10.99 -16.89
N PHE A 303 -3.19 11.83 -15.86
CA PHE A 303 -4.13 12.80 -15.31
C PHE A 303 -3.48 14.19 -15.27
N PRO A 304 -3.45 14.92 -16.40
CA PRO A 304 -2.70 16.20 -16.49
C PRO A 304 -3.25 17.30 -15.57
N ASP A 305 -4.51 17.21 -15.19
CA ASP A 305 -5.20 18.13 -14.28
C ASP A 305 -5.19 17.67 -12.81
N ALA A 306 -4.49 16.56 -12.49
CA ALA A 306 -4.41 16.03 -11.15
C ALA A 306 -3.83 17.03 -10.14
N ARG A 307 -4.25 16.85 -8.89
CA ARG A 307 -3.70 17.53 -7.71
C ARG A 307 -3.00 16.52 -6.83
N PHE A 308 -1.82 16.87 -6.36
CA PHE A 308 -1.05 16.00 -5.48
C PHE A 308 -0.88 16.64 -4.11
N LEU A 309 -1.14 15.86 -3.08
CA LEU A 309 -1.03 16.26 -1.69
C LEU A 309 -0.05 15.34 -0.97
N ALA A 310 0.85 15.90 -0.17
CA ALA A 310 1.66 15.13 0.76
C ALA A 310 1.67 15.77 2.14
N MET A 311 1.83 14.92 3.16
CA MET A 311 2.08 15.34 4.54
C MET A 311 3.55 15.05 4.88
N ALA A 312 4.34 16.10 5.00
CA ALA A 312 5.73 16.03 5.41
C ALA A 312 5.82 15.89 6.93
N ARG A 313 6.63 14.94 7.39
CA ARG A 313 6.84 14.63 8.81
C ARG A 313 8.30 14.32 9.07
N ASP A 314 8.75 14.58 10.31
CA ASP A 314 10.06 14.17 10.80
C ASP A 314 10.43 12.73 10.39
N PRO A 315 11.52 12.51 9.60
CA PRO A 315 11.87 11.20 9.07
C PRO A 315 12.26 10.19 10.14
N VAL A 316 12.88 10.63 11.23
CA VAL A 316 13.30 9.76 12.35
C VAL A 316 12.07 9.20 13.06
N ALA A 317 11.11 10.07 13.39
CA ALA A 317 9.84 9.65 14.00
C ALA A 317 9.00 8.79 13.04
N ARG A 318 9.05 9.09 11.75
CA ARG A 318 8.37 8.33 10.69
C ARG A 318 8.96 6.93 10.57
N LEU A 319 10.28 6.81 10.47
CA LEU A 319 11.00 5.53 10.42
C LEU A 319 10.76 4.69 11.68
N GLN A 320 10.89 5.28 12.88
CA GLN A 320 10.60 4.57 14.13
C GLN A 320 9.19 3.98 14.12
N SER A 321 8.20 4.77 13.67
CA SER A 321 6.83 4.29 13.54
C SER A 321 6.70 3.18 12.49
N ALA A 322 7.40 3.28 11.36
CA ALA A 322 7.34 2.31 10.27
C ALA A 322 7.94 0.96 10.67
N VAL A 323 9.13 0.94 11.27
CA VAL A 323 9.78 -0.31 11.71
C VAL A 323 8.92 -1.02 12.77
N ASN A 324 8.40 -0.28 13.75
CA ASN A 324 7.53 -0.86 14.77
C ASN A 324 6.17 -1.33 14.20
N TYR A 325 5.66 -0.69 13.15
CA TYR A 325 4.47 -1.15 12.41
C TYR A 325 4.75 -2.46 11.68
N ILE A 326 5.86 -2.57 10.96
CA ILE A 326 6.25 -3.80 10.25
C ILE A 326 6.40 -4.95 11.24
N ARG A 327 7.02 -4.72 12.41
CA ARG A 327 7.13 -5.74 13.47
C ARG A 327 5.78 -6.21 14.00
N ALA A 328 4.77 -5.36 14.01
CA ALA A 328 3.41 -5.70 14.44
C ALA A 328 2.59 -6.37 13.32
N ASN A 329 3.00 -6.22 12.04
CA ASN A 329 2.22 -6.68 10.91
C ASN A 329 2.29 -8.21 10.77
N PRO A 330 1.14 -8.93 10.86
CA PRO A 330 1.12 -10.37 10.76
C PRO A 330 1.42 -10.89 9.35
N ILE A 331 1.15 -10.11 8.32
CA ILE A 331 1.38 -10.51 6.92
C ILE A 331 2.89 -10.59 6.66
N GLU A 332 3.62 -9.60 7.12
CA GLU A 332 5.06 -9.47 6.90
C GLU A 332 5.86 -10.41 7.83
N THR A 333 5.28 -10.79 8.97
CA THR A 333 5.96 -11.64 9.97
C THR A 333 5.52 -13.10 9.95
N SER A 334 4.57 -13.48 9.13
CA SER A 334 3.96 -14.83 9.16
C SER A 334 4.91 -15.97 8.77
N LEU A 335 5.96 -15.68 8.02
CA LEU A 335 6.95 -16.67 7.55
C LEU A 335 8.29 -16.62 8.27
N GLY A 336 8.39 -15.85 9.34
CA GLY A 336 9.60 -15.58 10.06
C GLY A 336 10.10 -14.16 9.78
N ALA A 337 10.27 -13.38 10.84
CA ALA A 337 10.83 -12.05 10.72
C ALA A 337 12.29 -12.14 10.30
N PRO A 338 12.72 -11.32 9.36
CA PRO A 338 14.12 -11.18 9.04
C PRO A 338 14.90 -10.66 10.27
N PRO A 339 16.21 -10.90 10.35
CA PRO A 339 17.04 -10.31 11.39
C PRO A 339 16.86 -8.79 11.45
N TRP A 340 16.51 -8.27 12.61
CA TRP A 340 16.08 -6.87 12.77
C TRP A 340 17.18 -5.87 12.46
N GLY A 341 18.43 -6.23 12.72
CA GLY A 341 19.56 -5.36 12.47
C GLY A 341 19.63 -4.87 11.03
N TRP A 342 19.47 -5.74 10.08
CA TRP A 342 19.53 -5.34 8.69
C TRP A 342 18.20 -4.76 8.16
N LEU A 343 17.06 -5.17 8.71
CA LEU A 343 15.77 -4.59 8.33
C LEU A 343 15.72 -3.11 8.71
N GLY A 344 16.13 -2.77 9.92
CA GLY A 344 16.20 -1.37 10.37
C GLY A 344 17.09 -0.52 9.47
N ALA A 345 18.31 -0.98 9.19
CA ALA A 345 19.24 -0.29 8.30
C ALA A 345 18.69 -0.12 6.88
N ALA A 346 18.13 -1.19 6.33
CA ALA A 346 17.53 -1.18 4.99
C ALA A 346 16.35 -0.19 4.89
N LEU A 347 15.48 -0.17 5.92
CA LEU A 347 14.39 0.80 6.00
C LEU A 347 14.88 2.23 6.20
N ALA A 348 15.99 2.44 6.93
CA ALA A 348 16.61 3.76 7.07
C ALA A 348 17.16 4.30 5.74
N GLU A 349 17.82 3.45 4.95
CA GLU A 349 18.28 3.81 3.60
C GLU A 349 17.10 4.16 2.67
N ASN A 350 16.04 3.34 2.71
CA ASN A 350 14.83 3.62 1.93
C ASN A 350 14.15 4.93 2.38
N GLU A 351 14.11 5.20 3.68
CA GLU A 351 13.56 6.43 4.25
C GLU A 351 14.34 7.67 3.79
N ALA A 352 15.67 7.61 3.84
CA ALA A 352 16.52 8.70 3.37
C ALA A 352 16.31 8.98 1.86
N SER A 353 16.28 7.92 1.06
CA SER A 353 15.99 8.03 -0.38
C SER A 353 14.59 8.58 -0.64
N TYR A 354 13.60 8.18 0.18
CA TYR A 354 12.24 8.72 0.08
C TYR A 354 12.22 10.24 0.33
N CYS A 355 12.90 10.71 1.38
CA CYS A 355 12.99 12.13 1.70
C CYS A 355 13.58 12.95 0.54
N GLU A 356 14.66 12.45 -0.08
CA GLU A 356 15.31 13.10 -1.22
C GLU A 356 14.34 13.24 -2.42
N VAL A 357 13.64 12.15 -2.75
CA VAL A 357 12.69 12.12 -3.89
C VAL A 357 11.45 12.97 -3.59
N GLU A 358 10.90 12.89 -2.36
CA GLU A 358 9.72 13.66 -1.95
C GLU A 358 10.00 15.16 -2.02
N GLN A 359 11.10 15.61 -1.42
CA GLN A 359 11.53 17.02 -1.48
C GLN A 359 11.73 17.47 -2.93
N ALA A 360 12.49 16.70 -3.72
CA ALA A 360 12.77 17.06 -5.09
C ALA A 360 11.50 17.15 -5.95
N TRP A 361 10.58 16.17 -5.81
CA TRP A 361 9.37 16.13 -6.62
C TRP A 361 8.38 17.23 -6.26
N PHE A 362 8.15 17.47 -4.96
CA PHE A 362 7.23 18.51 -4.49
C PHE A 362 7.78 19.94 -4.62
N SER A 363 9.09 20.12 -4.78
CA SER A 363 9.71 21.43 -4.99
C SER A 363 9.81 21.83 -6.48
N ARG A 364 9.39 20.99 -7.42
CA ARG A 364 9.38 21.35 -8.85
C ARG A 364 8.38 22.49 -9.09
N ALA A 365 8.81 23.51 -9.86
CA ALA A 365 7.97 24.65 -10.21
C ALA A 365 6.94 24.33 -11.32
N ASP A 366 7.26 23.37 -12.18
CA ASP A 366 6.49 22.95 -13.33
C ASP A 366 5.68 21.67 -13.08
N GLY A 367 4.70 21.39 -13.94
CA GLY A 367 3.86 20.18 -13.92
C GLY A 367 2.60 20.33 -13.09
N PRO A 368 2.06 19.22 -12.52
CA PRO A 368 0.79 19.22 -11.82
C PRO A 368 0.84 20.06 -10.53
N ARG A 369 -0.32 20.52 -10.07
CA ARG A 369 -0.40 21.24 -8.78
C ARG A 369 -0.03 20.31 -7.63
N ARG A 370 0.81 20.82 -6.71
CA ARG A 370 1.32 20.10 -5.55
C ARG A 370 1.07 20.90 -4.29
N CYS A 371 0.66 20.21 -3.25
CA CYS A 371 0.46 20.76 -1.92
C CYS A 371 1.22 19.92 -0.90
N VAL A 372 2.02 20.56 -0.07
CA VAL A 372 2.68 19.91 1.07
C VAL A 372 2.13 20.54 2.33
N VAL A 373 1.63 19.71 3.24
CA VAL A 373 1.27 20.12 4.59
C VAL A 373 2.24 19.53 5.59
N ARG A 374 2.59 20.29 6.62
CA ARG A 374 3.52 19.84 7.65
C ARG A 374 2.75 19.13 8.76
N PHE A 375 3.21 17.96 9.17
CA PHE A 375 2.57 17.21 10.24
C PHE A 375 2.44 18.02 11.55
N ALA A 376 3.45 18.84 11.88
CA ALA A 376 3.41 19.70 13.07
C ALA A 376 2.29 20.75 12.98
N ASP A 377 2.10 21.38 11.81
CA ASP A 377 1.02 22.34 11.59
C ASP A 377 -0.34 21.65 11.61
N TYR A 378 -0.45 20.50 10.96
CA TYR A 378 -1.66 19.67 10.96
C TYR A 378 -2.11 19.28 12.37
N VAL A 379 -1.18 18.90 13.25
CA VAL A 379 -1.51 18.55 14.64
C VAL A 379 -1.90 19.77 15.47
N ARG A 380 -1.25 20.92 15.21
CA ARG A 380 -1.47 22.17 15.96
C ARG A 380 -2.76 22.88 15.53
N ASP A 381 -3.00 22.95 14.22
CA ASP A 381 -4.08 23.71 13.60
C ASP A 381 -4.66 22.95 12.40
N LEU A 382 -5.67 22.12 12.68
CA LEU A 382 -6.36 21.36 11.63
C LEU A 382 -7.10 22.29 10.66
N GLU A 383 -7.83 23.29 11.17
CA GLU A 383 -8.62 24.20 10.32
C GLU A 383 -7.72 24.98 9.37
N GLY A 384 -6.64 25.56 9.87
CA GLY A 384 -5.65 26.26 9.04
C GLY A 384 -4.99 25.35 8.01
N THR A 385 -4.64 24.13 8.40
CA THR A 385 -4.09 23.14 7.47
C THR A 385 -5.08 22.76 6.38
N MET A 386 -6.35 22.51 6.72
CA MET A 386 -7.38 22.19 5.73
C MET A 386 -7.65 23.35 4.78
N ARG A 387 -7.60 24.61 5.25
CA ARG A 387 -7.66 25.79 4.37
C ARG A 387 -6.51 25.81 3.34
N VAL A 388 -5.29 25.47 3.74
CA VAL A 388 -4.14 25.35 2.83
C VAL A 388 -4.42 24.27 1.77
N VAL A 389 -4.88 23.09 2.19
CA VAL A 389 -5.22 21.98 1.28
C VAL A 389 -6.31 22.41 0.29
N TYR A 390 -7.40 23.03 0.78
CA TYR A 390 -8.52 23.41 -0.09
C TYR A 390 -8.15 24.52 -1.07
N ARG A 391 -7.36 25.51 -0.63
CA ARG A 391 -6.84 26.54 -1.53
C ARG A 391 -5.94 25.96 -2.62
N ALA A 392 -5.03 25.07 -2.26
CA ALA A 392 -4.09 24.48 -3.21
C ALA A 392 -4.75 23.45 -4.17
N CYS A 393 -5.67 22.62 -3.63
CA CYS A 393 -6.20 21.48 -4.37
C CYS A 393 -7.60 21.73 -4.97
N PHE A 394 -8.35 22.75 -4.49
CA PHE A 394 -9.73 22.98 -4.90
C PHE A 394 -9.98 24.40 -5.41
N ASP A 395 -9.01 25.30 -5.26
CA ASP A 395 -9.17 26.75 -5.54
C ASP A 395 -10.24 27.39 -4.62
N GLU A 396 -10.38 26.89 -3.38
CA GLU A 396 -11.35 27.32 -2.39
C GLU A 396 -10.67 27.80 -1.10
N ASP A 397 -11.19 28.83 -0.46
CA ASP A 397 -10.60 29.42 0.74
C ASP A 397 -10.82 28.60 2.02
N ALA A 398 -11.81 27.71 2.01
CA ALA A 398 -12.15 26.88 3.16
C ALA A 398 -12.78 25.54 2.74
N PRO A 399 -12.61 24.47 3.55
CA PRO A 399 -13.31 23.22 3.36
C PRO A 399 -14.82 23.39 3.59
N PRO A 400 -15.66 22.47 3.04
CA PRO A 400 -17.08 22.45 3.34
C PRO A 400 -17.32 22.18 4.84
N PRO A 401 -18.50 22.56 5.38
CA PRO A 401 -18.82 22.42 6.81
C PRO A 401 -18.78 20.97 7.33
N THR A 402 -18.88 19.99 6.43
CA THR A 402 -18.80 18.56 6.78
C THR A 402 -17.41 18.12 7.20
N VAL A 403 -16.37 18.84 6.77
CA VAL A 403 -14.99 18.54 7.14
C VAL A 403 -14.71 19.05 8.54
N PRO A 404 -14.20 18.22 9.46
CA PRO A 404 -13.91 18.62 10.84
C PRO A 404 -12.91 19.77 10.91
N LYS A 405 -13.16 20.70 11.83
CA LYS A 405 -12.28 21.86 12.10
C LYS A 405 -11.26 21.59 13.20
N THR A 406 -11.51 20.60 14.03
CA THR A 406 -10.66 20.23 15.17
C THR A 406 -10.42 18.73 15.19
N HIS A 407 -9.27 18.34 15.70
CA HIS A 407 -9.03 16.93 15.97
C HIS A 407 -9.94 16.44 17.10
N PRO A 408 -10.45 15.19 17.02
CA PRO A 408 -11.11 14.59 18.18
C PRO A 408 -10.11 14.49 19.34
N PRO A 409 -10.60 14.51 20.58
CA PRO A 409 -9.75 14.28 21.75
C PRO A 409 -8.92 12.99 21.56
N ARG A 410 -7.59 13.11 21.63
CA ARG A 410 -6.70 11.97 21.55
C ARG A 410 -6.35 11.50 22.95
N GLU A 411 -6.73 10.27 23.27
CA GLU A 411 -6.08 9.55 24.35
C GLU A 411 -4.63 9.26 23.95
N ARG A 412 -3.68 9.51 24.89
CA ARG A 412 -2.29 9.10 24.66
C ARG A 412 -2.24 7.58 24.56
N THR A 413 -2.04 7.08 23.35
CA THR A 413 -1.92 5.65 23.13
C THR A 413 -0.53 5.18 23.59
N ASN A 414 -0.47 4.40 24.64
CA ASN A 414 0.74 3.64 24.98
C ASN A 414 0.82 2.46 24.03
N TYR A 415 1.64 2.58 22.99
CA TYR A 415 1.85 1.49 22.06
C TYR A 415 2.47 0.28 22.73
N LEU A 416 1.89 -0.89 22.58
CA LEU A 416 2.40 -2.17 23.10
C LEU A 416 3.81 -2.47 22.56
N LEU A 417 4.08 -2.09 21.32
CA LEU A 417 5.36 -2.20 20.67
C LEU A 417 5.81 -0.82 20.21
N ASN A 418 6.80 -0.23 20.89
CA ASN A 418 7.39 1.06 20.52
C ASN A 418 8.86 1.10 20.90
N ARG A 419 9.71 0.50 20.07
CA ARG A 419 11.16 0.42 20.32
C ARG A 419 11.88 1.59 19.67
N PRO A 420 12.87 2.17 20.33
CA PRO A 420 13.72 3.22 19.75
C PRO A 420 14.60 2.64 18.63
N LEU A 421 15.02 3.50 17.71
CA LEU A 421 15.72 3.09 16.49
C LEU A 421 17.07 2.41 16.75
N HIS A 422 17.80 2.82 17.77
CA HIS A 422 19.09 2.18 18.11
C HIS A 422 18.93 0.69 18.48
N LEU A 423 17.81 0.30 19.11
CA LEU A 423 17.49 -1.11 19.34
C LEU A 423 17.04 -1.86 18.07
N LEU A 424 16.81 -1.14 16.99
CA LEU A 424 16.42 -1.66 15.68
C LEU A 424 17.59 -1.62 14.68
N GLY A 425 18.80 -1.34 15.15
CA GLY A 425 20.02 -1.34 14.34
C GLY A 425 20.23 -0.10 13.46
N VAL A 426 19.59 1.01 13.80
CA VAL A 426 19.69 2.26 13.05
C VAL A 426 20.52 3.29 13.80
N ASP A 427 21.51 3.88 13.14
CA ASP A 427 22.23 5.06 13.62
C ASP A 427 21.36 6.32 13.36
N GLU A 428 20.70 6.78 14.42
CA GLU A 428 19.85 7.97 14.38
C GLU A 428 20.62 9.25 14.04
N ALA A 429 21.87 9.38 14.51
CA ALA A 429 22.68 10.56 14.24
C ALA A 429 23.10 10.62 12.76
N ALA A 430 23.52 9.50 12.20
CA ALA A 430 23.83 9.37 10.79
C ALA A 430 22.60 9.64 9.91
N LEU A 431 21.44 9.07 10.25
CA LEU A 431 20.18 9.31 9.56
C LEU A 431 19.81 10.79 9.61
N SER A 432 19.79 11.41 10.79
CA SER A 432 19.44 12.84 10.94
C SER A 432 20.38 13.76 10.15
N SER A 433 21.67 13.42 10.09
CA SER A 433 22.61 14.14 9.27
C SER A 433 22.31 14.03 7.78
N ARG A 434 21.96 12.84 7.31
CA ARG A 434 21.67 12.57 5.91
C ARG A 434 20.36 13.24 5.44
N VAL A 435 19.33 13.29 6.29
CA VAL A 435 18.04 13.89 5.96
C VAL A 435 17.89 15.34 6.40
N ARG A 436 19.00 16.03 6.75
CA ARG A 436 19.00 17.41 7.24
C ARG A 436 18.26 18.37 6.31
N ALA A 437 18.54 18.31 5.00
CA ALA A 437 17.88 19.16 4.02
C ALA A 437 16.38 18.97 3.99
N TYR A 438 15.92 17.74 4.20
CA TYR A 438 14.48 17.44 4.32
C TYR A 438 13.87 18.01 5.61
N HIS A 439 14.58 17.93 6.75
CA HIS A 439 14.14 18.57 8.00
C HIS A 439 13.94 20.06 7.83
N GLU A 440 14.90 20.74 7.22
CA GLU A 440 14.80 22.18 6.92
C GLU A 440 13.62 22.48 5.99
N TRP A 441 13.41 21.65 4.97
CA TRP A 441 12.30 21.81 4.03
C TRP A 441 10.93 21.57 4.67
N CYS A 442 10.78 20.55 5.50
CA CYS A 442 9.51 20.24 6.17
C CYS A 442 9.31 21.05 7.47
N GLY A 443 10.31 21.82 7.92
CA GLY A 443 10.25 22.62 9.13
C GLY A 443 10.11 21.79 10.40
N ALA A 444 10.70 20.59 10.42
CA ALA A 444 10.72 19.69 11.58
C ALA A 444 11.92 20.00 12.48
#